data_85472a97967d457d65ff524828d55e11
#
_entry.id   85472a97967d457d65ff524828d55e11
#
_cell.length_a   1.000
_cell.length_b   1.000
_cell.length_c   1.000
_cell.angle_alpha   90.00
_cell.angle_beta   90.00
_cell.angle_gamma   90.00
#
_symmetry.space_group_name_H-M   'P 1'
#
loop_
_entity.id
_entity.type
_entity.pdbx_description
1 polymer ?
#
loop_
_entity_poly.entity_id
_entity_poly.type
_entity_poly.pdbx_seq_one_letter_code
_entity_poly.pdbx_strand_id
1 'polypeptide(L)'
;MRPFYMTLALLTTTSLLFSGCDGETQAGEQTTPMRQSIDLSTYTQDALNDAQKYSLAYMWHEEKLAYDIYIALNTLYPAQQLENIATRSEINHIALVQDLVEWYDLNITNIPDYTINYAQEELAEMPAGTFAIAPIQELYDTLYAEGNSSLQAALEVGCKVEVTDVNDLDEDIALAESNAALVDTFNILRSGSYNHYWAFDKGLKSLGVTEGCCALGADYCHPEYPQNSHGKGKGKH
;
A
#
# COMPACT_ATOMS: atom_id res chain seq x y z
N MET A 1 -12.18 33.25 51.35
CA MET A 1 -13.20 33.71 50.42
C MET A 1 -12.88 35.12 49.97
N ARG A 2 -12.40 35.30 48.77
CA ARG A 2 -12.28 36.61 48.11
C ARG A 2 -12.63 36.39 46.65
N PRO A 3 -13.57 37.16 46.06
CA PRO A 3 -13.95 37.03 44.65
C PRO A 3 -12.95 37.76 43.74
N PHE A 4 -12.53 37.11 42.67
CA PHE A 4 -11.79 37.74 41.59
C PHE A 4 -12.77 38.32 40.58
N TYR A 5 -12.71 39.64 40.40
CA TYR A 5 -13.47 40.34 39.34
C TYR A 5 -12.69 40.27 38.04
N MET A 6 -13.33 39.73 36.99
CA MET A 6 -12.81 39.66 35.65
C MET A 6 -13.25 40.91 34.88
N THR A 7 -12.31 41.80 34.58
CA THR A 7 -12.52 42.99 33.79
C THR A 7 -12.54 42.65 32.30
N LEU A 8 -13.65 42.93 31.65
CA LEU A 8 -13.84 42.78 30.21
C LEU A 8 -13.31 44.05 29.50
N ALA A 9 -12.24 43.90 28.71
CA ALA A 9 -11.70 44.97 27.88
C ALA A 9 -12.34 44.89 26.48
N LEU A 10 -13.08 45.90 26.11
CA LEU A 10 -13.68 46.12 24.79
C LEU A 10 -12.60 46.66 23.85
N LEU A 11 -12.18 45.91 22.85
CA LEU A 11 -11.32 46.37 21.75
C LEU A 11 -12.20 46.76 20.56
N THR A 12 -12.25 48.01 20.24
CA THR A 12 -12.84 48.58 19.04
C THR A 12 -11.91 48.36 17.85
N THR A 13 -12.36 47.62 16.85
CA THR A 13 -11.65 47.47 15.60
C THR A 13 -12.04 48.55 14.61
N THR A 14 -11.07 49.38 14.26
CA THR A 14 -11.15 50.36 13.15
C THR A 14 -10.95 49.61 11.82
N SER A 15 -11.95 49.64 10.98
CA SER A 15 -11.91 49.11 9.62
C SER A 15 -11.09 50.04 8.70
N LEU A 16 -9.97 49.58 8.20
CA LEU A 16 -9.25 50.21 7.08
C LEU A 16 -9.63 49.49 5.79
N LEU A 17 -10.35 50.18 4.93
CA LEU A 17 -10.61 49.75 3.56
C LEU A 17 -9.35 49.92 2.73
N PHE A 18 -8.71 48.82 2.31
CA PHE A 18 -7.78 48.80 1.20
C PHE A 18 -8.48 48.20 -0.02
N SER A 19 -8.71 49.07 -1.00
CA SER A 19 -9.04 48.67 -2.37
C SER A 19 -7.75 48.37 -3.09
N GLY A 20 -7.70 47.22 -3.76
CA GLY A 20 -6.65 47.02 -4.76
C GLY A 20 -6.27 45.59 -5.07
N CYS A 21 -6.58 45.23 -6.28
CA CYS A 21 -6.00 44.14 -7.13
C CYS A 21 -6.48 42.72 -6.90
N ASP A 22 -7.39 42.32 -7.77
CA ASP A 22 -7.71 40.94 -8.11
C ASP A 22 -6.46 40.17 -8.52
N GLY A 23 -6.00 39.31 -7.65
CA GLY A 23 -5.13 38.20 -7.96
C GLY A 23 -5.89 36.94 -7.56
N GLU A 24 -6.56 36.31 -8.53
CA GLU A 24 -7.11 34.95 -8.36
C GLU A 24 -5.94 34.00 -8.05
N THR A 25 -5.71 33.76 -6.77
CA THR A 25 -4.97 32.59 -6.36
C THR A 25 -5.88 31.39 -6.63
N GLN A 26 -5.65 30.74 -7.76
CA GLN A 26 -6.16 29.39 -7.98
C GLN A 26 -5.64 28.52 -6.81
N ALA A 27 -6.54 28.19 -5.89
CA ALA A 27 -6.32 27.10 -4.97
C ALA A 27 -6.05 25.86 -5.84
N GLY A 28 -4.82 25.36 -5.80
CA GLY A 28 -4.48 24.12 -6.46
C GLY A 28 -5.44 23.04 -5.95
N GLU A 29 -6.26 22.54 -6.85
CA GLU A 29 -7.11 21.38 -6.62
C GLU A 29 -6.17 20.24 -6.30
N GLN A 30 -6.08 19.87 -5.01
CA GLN A 30 -5.43 18.65 -4.60
C GLN A 30 -6.27 17.52 -5.20
N THR A 31 -5.85 17.03 -6.35
CA THR A 31 -6.39 15.79 -6.90
C THR A 31 -6.06 14.69 -5.92
N THR A 32 -7.04 14.30 -5.12
CA THR A 32 -7.00 13.06 -4.35
C THR A 32 -6.65 11.95 -5.35
N PRO A 33 -5.65 11.09 -5.09
CA PRO A 33 -5.36 9.97 -5.96
C PRO A 33 -6.67 9.19 -6.16
N MET A 34 -7.05 8.95 -7.42
CA MET A 34 -8.25 8.16 -7.69
C MET A 34 -7.98 6.76 -7.14
N ARG A 35 -8.77 6.34 -6.13
CA ARG A 35 -8.76 4.97 -5.61
C ARG A 35 -9.01 4.04 -6.79
N GLN A 36 -8.10 3.11 -7.02
CA GLN A 36 -8.34 2.02 -7.95
C GLN A 36 -9.47 1.16 -7.36
N SER A 37 -10.50 0.91 -8.11
CA SER A 37 -11.65 0.13 -7.66
C SER A 37 -12.11 -0.80 -8.77
N ILE A 38 -12.63 -1.95 -8.37
CA ILE A 38 -13.29 -2.90 -9.26
C ILE A 38 -14.81 -2.77 -9.06
N ASP A 39 -15.56 -2.80 -10.15
CA ASP A 39 -17.03 -2.79 -10.06
C ASP A 39 -17.54 -4.22 -9.82
N LEU A 40 -17.62 -4.60 -8.55
CA LEU A 40 -18.05 -5.93 -8.12
C LEU A 40 -19.48 -6.28 -8.54
N SER A 41 -20.32 -5.28 -8.86
CA SER A 41 -21.69 -5.52 -9.33
C SER A 41 -21.75 -6.20 -10.70
N THR A 42 -20.64 -6.21 -11.45
CA THR A 42 -20.53 -6.85 -12.77
C THR A 42 -20.15 -8.32 -12.71
N TYR A 43 -19.83 -8.84 -11.52
CA TYR A 43 -19.40 -10.22 -11.31
C TYR A 43 -20.50 -11.07 -10.67
N THR A 44 -20.40 -12.38 -10.87
CA THR A 44 -21.21 -13.35 -10.12
C THR A 44 -20.52 -13.63 -8.80
N GLN A 45 -21.27 -13.56 -7.71
CA GLN A 45 -20.76 -13.89 -6.37
C GLN A 45 -20.83 -15.40 -6.15
N ASP A 46 -19.88 -16.13 -6.72
CA ASP A 46 -19.75 -17.56 -6.53
C ASP A 46 -19.21 -17.90 -5.14
N ALA A 47 -19.65 -19.01 -4.55
CA ALA A 47 -19.18 -19.40 -3.23
C ALA A 47 -17.67 -19.70 -3.24
N LEU A 48 -16.93 -19.12 -2.29
CA LEU A 48 -15.51 -19.36 -2.12
C LEU A 48 -15.24 -20.73 -1.47
N ASN A 49 -14.26 -21.45 -1.98
CA ASN A 49 -13.67 -22.59 -1.28
C ASN A 49 -12.71 -22.12 -0.18
N ASP A 50 -12.23 -23.05 0.67
CA ASP A 50 -11.40 -22.69 1.81
C ASP A 50 -10.01 -22.14 1.40
N ALA A 51 -9.46 -22.58 0.28
CA ALA A 51 -8.20 -22.03 -0.24
C ALA A 51 -8.37 -20.57 -0.68
N GLN A 52 -9.44 -20.24 -1.40
CA GLN A 52 -9.75 -18.87 -1.83
C GLN A 52 -10.04 -17.94 -0.65
N LYS A 53 -10.68 -18.44 0.41
CA LYS A 53 -10.87 -17.67 1.66
C LYS A 53 -9.54 -17.39 2.34
N TYR A 54 -8.65 -18.40 2.37
CA TYR A 54 -7.31 -18.24 2.92
C TYR A 54 -6.49 -17.21 2.12
N SER A 55 -6.49 -17.31 0.78
CA SER A 55 -5.82 -16.34 -0.10
C SER A 55 -6.25 -14.91 0.18
N LEU A 56 -7.57 -14.64 0.30
CA LEU A 56 -8.05 -13.29 0.62
C LEU A 56 -7.57 -12.80 1.99
N ALA A 57 -7.57 -13.66 3.00
CA ALA A 57 -7.11 -13.30 4.32
C ALA A 57 -5.60 -13.07 4.36
N TYR A 58 -4.83 -13.93 3.70
CA TYR A 58 -3.38 -13.83 3.60
C TYR A 58 -2.98 -12.57 2.86
N MET A 59 -3.54 -12.34 1.68
CA MET A 59 -3.26 -11.17 0.84
C MET A 59 -3.61 -9.86 1.55
N TRP A 60 -4.71 -9.79 2.29
CA TRP A 60 -5.02 -8.60 3.10
C TRP A 60 -3.89 -8.25 4.08
N HIS A 61 -3.33 -9.27 4.74
CA HIS A 61 -2.22 -9.08 5.68
C HIS A 61 -0.89 -8.81 4.97
N GLU A 62 -0.69 -9.36 3.79
CA GLU A 62 0.53 -9.16 3.00
C GLU A 62 0.60 -7.73 2.46
N GLU A 63 -0.48 -7.20 1.93
CA GLU A 63 -0.57 -5.80 1.51
C GLU A 63 -0.39 -4.84 2.71
N LYS A 64 -0.94 -5.21 3.88
CA LYS A 64 -0.67 -4.46 5.11
C LYS A 64 0.80 -4.54 5.50
N LEU A 65 1.46 -5.69 5.33
CA LEU A 65 2.90 -5.83 5.59
C LEU A 65 3.69 -4.90 4.68
N ALA A 66 3.41 -4.87 3.37
CA ALA A 66 4.07 -3.99 2.42
C ALA A 66 3.90 -2.51 2.84
N TYR A 67 2.68 -2.09 3.16
CA TYR A 67 2.41 -0.75 3.67
C TYR A 67 3.23 -0.43 4.93
N ASP A 68 3.15 -1.28 5.95
CA ASP A 68 3.74 -1.05 7.27
C ASP A 68 5.28 -1.03 7.19
N ILE A 69 5.88 -1.95 6.44
CA ILE A 69 7.35 -2.02 6.31
C ILE A 69 7.90 -0.80 5.57
N TYR A 70 7.22 -0.33 4.51
CA TYR A 70 7.66 0.85 3.77
C TYR A 70 7.55 2.11 4.62
N ILE A 71 6.49 2.28 5.41
CA ILE A 71 6.35 3.39 6.34
C ILE A 71 7.45 3.33 7.43
N ALA A 72 7.69 2.15 8.01
CA ALA A 72 8.70 1.97 9.05
C ALA A 72 10.12 2.31 8.53
N LEU A 73 10.48 1.77 7.36
CA LEU A 73 11.78 2.03 6.75
C LEU A 73 11.92 3.47 6.25
N ASN A 74 10.85 4.08 5.73
CA ASN A 74 10.84 5.48 5.32
C ASN A 74 11.07 6.43 6.52
N THR A 75 10.61 6.06 7.70
CA THR A 75 10.86 6.83 8.92
C THR A 75 12.36 6.86 9.28
N LEU A 76 13.08 5.77 9.01
CA LEU A 76 14.51 5.66 9.27
C LEU A 76 15.34 6.26 8.13
N TYR A 77 14.95 5.97 6.90
CA TYR A 77 15.68 6.32 5.67
C TYR A 77 14.69 6.90 4.63
N PRO A 78 14.36 8.19 4.71
CA PRO A 78 13.37 8.80 3.82
C PRO A 78 13.71 8.61 2.34
N ALA A 79 12.76 8.00 1.59
CA ALA A 79 12.87 7.76 0.17
C ALA A 79 11.49 7.86 -0.51
N GLN A 80 11.45 8.53 -1.68
CA GLN A 80 10.20 8.70 -2.43
C GLN A 80 9.55 7.35 -2.81
N GLN A 81 10.35 6.33 -3.08
CA GLN A 81 9.85 4.99 -3.38
C GLN A 81 9.03 4.45 -2.20
N LEU A 82 9.63 4.40 -1.02
CA LEU A 82 8.99 3.91 0.20
C LEU A 82 7.70 4.69 0.51
N GLU A 83 7.77 6.03 0.52
CA GLU A 83 6.63 6.88 0.84
C GLU A 83 5.50 6.76 -0.19
N ASN A 84 5.82 6.90 -1.48
CA ASN A 84 4.80 6.94 -2.53
C ASN A 84 4.13 5.57 -2.72
N ILE A 85 4.88 4.47 -2.65
CA ILE A 85 4.33 3.13 -2.76
C ILE A 85 3.39 2.89 -1.59
N ALA A 86 3.84 3.04 -0.34
CA ALA A 86 2.98 2.86 0.82
C ALA A 86 1.70 3.70 0.75
N THR A 87 1.84 5.02 0.65
CA THR A 87 0.71 5.95 0.86
C THR A 87 -0.21 6.14 -0.35
N ARG A 88 0.19 5.68 -1.54
CA ARG A 88 -0.59 5.84 -2.78
C ARG A 88 -0.94 4.54 -3.48
N SER A 89 -0.24 3.46 -3.19
CA SER A 89 -0.47 2.16 -3.81
C SER A 89 -0.92 1.12 -2.80
N GLU A 90 -0.12 0.77 -1.80
CA GLU A 90 -0.46 -0.32 -0.88
C GLU A 90 -1.74 -0.07 -0.09
N ILE A 91 -2.00 1.19 0.27
CA ILE A 91 -3.28 1.55 0.89
C ILE A 91 -4.48 1.27 -0.04
N ASN A 92 -4.31 1.38 -1.35
CA ASN A 92 -5.34 1.03 -2.33
C ASN A 92 -5.42 -0.48 -2.55
N HIS A 93 -4.30 -1.19 -2.50
CA HIS A 93 -4.27 -2.65 -2.58
C HIS A 93 -5.01 -3.27 -1.40
N ILE A 94 -4.70 -2.86 -0.16
CA ILE A 94 -5.46 -3.26 1.05
C ILE A 94 -6.97 -3.02 0.83
N ALA A 95 -7.33 -1.84 0.31
CA ALA A 95 -8.73 -1.49 0.09
C ALA A 95 -9.40 -2.34 -0.98
N LEU A 96 -8.69 -2.77 -2.04
CA LEU A 96 -9.22 -3.67 -3.07
C LEU A 96 -9.50 -5.07 -2.50
N VAL A 97 -8.60 -5.59 -1.67
CA VAL A 97 -8.83 -6.88 -1.00
C VAL A 97 -9.98 -6.75 0.00
N GLN A 98 -10.03 -5.65 0.77
CA GLN A 98 -11.10 -5.37 1.71
C GLN A 98 -12.48 -5.32 1.01
N ASP A 99 -12.58 -4.71 -0.17
CA ASP A 99 -13.82 -4.66 -0.96
C ASP A 99 -14.31 -6.08 -1.30
N LEU A 100 -13.41 -7.02 -1.61
CA LEU A 100 -13.76 -8.43 -1.83
C LEU A 100 -14.19 -9.14 -0.54
N VAL A 101 -13.46 -8.93 0.55
CA VAL A 101 -13.78 -9.48 1.87
C VAL A 101 -15.20 -9.08 2.29
N GLU A 102 -15.55 -7.80 2.13
CA GLU A 102 -16.87 -7.26 2.43
C GLU A 102 -17.95 -7.79 1.45
N TRP A 103 -17.63 -7.84 0.16
CA TRP A 103 -18.56 -8.33 -0.86
C TRP A 103 -18.94 -9.79 -0.63
N TYR A 104 -18.01 -10.62 -0.14
CA TYR A 104 -18.27 -12.02 0.20
C TYR A 104 -18.84 -12.22 1.61
N ASP A 105 -19.01 -11.17 2.42
CA ASP A 105 -19.35 -11.26 3.85
C ASP A 105 -18.43 -12.27 4.57
N LEU A 106 -17.14 -12.17 4.27
CA LEU A 106 -16.13 -13.13 4.70
C LEU A 106 -15.49 -12.68 6.01
N ASN A 107 -15.52 -13.56 7.02
CA ASN A 107 -14.72 -13.36 8.22
C ASN A 107 -13.31 -13.94 8.03
N ILE A 108 -12.34 -13.06 7.75
CA ILE A 108 -10.94 -13.45 7.56
C ILE A 108 -10.19 -13.71 8.88
N THR A 109 -10.85 -13.59 10.03
CA THR A 109 -10.27 -13.92 11.33
C THR A 109 -10.51 -15.39 11.73
N ASN A 110 -11.32 -16.11 10.96
CA ASN A 110 -11.64 -17.52 11.20
C ASN A 110 -10.98 -18.42 10.13
N ILE A 111 -9.66 -18.33 10.05
CA ILE A 111 -8.84 -19.09 9.10
C ILE A 111 -7.72 -19.82 9.83
N PRO A 112 -7.12 -20.88 9.25
CA PRO A 112 -5.91 -21.50 9.77
C PRO A 112 -4.78 -20.48 9.98
N ASP A 113 -3.88 -20.75 10.91
CA ASP A 113 -2.69 -19.93 11.23
C ASP A 113 -2.97 -18.53 11.80
N TYR A 114 -4.22 -18.19 12.05
CA TYR A 114 -4.57 -16.93 12.72
C TYR A 114 -4.20 -17.01 14.22
N THR A 115 -3.22 -16.23 14.63
CA THR A 115 -2.58 -16.34 15.95
C THR A 115 -2.99 -15.26 16.94
N ILE A 116 -3.53 -14.15 16.46
CA ILE A 116 -3.96 -13.02 17.28
C ILE A 116 -5.48 -12.92 17.20
N ASN A 117 -6.14 -12.78 18.33
CA ASN A 117 -7.60 -12.70 18.35
C ASN A 117 -8.06 -11.25 18.17
N TYR A 118 -8.17 -10.84 16.92
CA TYR A 118 -8.84 -9.61 16.53
C TYR A 118 -10.22 -9.94 15.98
N ALA A 119 -11.23 -9.14 16.31
CA ALA A 119 -12.50 -9.18 15.62
C ALA A 119 -12.35 -8.61 14.21
N GLN A 120 -13.21 -9.02 13.27
CA GLN A 120 -13.17 -8.53 11.88
C GLN A 120 -13.20 -7.01 11.81
N GLU A 121 -13.96 -6.36 12.68
CA GLU A 121 -14.13 -4.91 12.74
C GLU A 121 -12.89 -4.19 13.30
N GLU A 122 -12.00 -4.92 13.97
CA GLU A 122 -10.78 -4.38 14.60
C GLU A 122 -9.55 -4.52 13.71
N LEU A 123 -9.64 -5.18 12.55
CA LEU A 123 -8.48 -5.44 11.69
C LEU A 123 -7.81 -4.14 11.20
N ALA A 124 -8.61 -3.13 10.88
CA ALA A 124 -8.09 -1.84 10.46
C ALA A 124 -7.36 -1.06 11.57
N GLU A 125 -7.59 -1.43 12.84
CA GLU A 125 -6.96 -0.83 14.02
C GLU A 125 -5.73 -1.59 14.50
N MET A 126 -5.34 -2.66 13.80
CA MET A 126 -4.13 -3.41 14.15
C MET A 126 -2.91 -2.48 14.14
N PRO A 127 -2.07 -2.51 15.20
CA PRO A 127 -0.87 -1.70 15.24
C PRO A 127 0.04 -1.96 14.04
N ALA A 128 0.75 -0.94 13.60
CA ALA A 128 1.76 -1.08 12.57
C ALA A 128 2.81 -2.13 12.97
N GLY A 129 3.19 -3.00 12.02
CA GLY A 129 4.13 -4.10 12.26
C GLY A 129 3.57 -5.26 13.09
N THR A 130 2.25 -5.30 13.32
CA THR A 130 1.57 -6.40 14.01
C THR A 130 0.64 -7.13 13.04
N PHE A 131 0.77 -8.45 12.96
CA PHE A 131 0.02 -9.27 12.02
C PHE A 131 -0.63 -10.46 12.71
N ALA A 132 -1.85 -10.76 12.33
CA ALA A 132 -2.62 -11.86 12.91
C ALA A 132 -2.19 -13.24 12.38
N ILE A 133 -1.55 -13.30 11.21
CA ILE A 133 -1.07 -14.53 10.58
C ILE A 133 0.42 -14.68 10.91
N ALA A 134 0.79 -15.78 11.58
CA ALA A 134 2.15 -15.98 12.06
C ALA A 134 3.22 -15.92 10.97
N PRO A 135 3.08 -16.56 9.80
CA PRO A 135 4.04 -16.42 8.70
C PRO A 135 4.26 -14.96 8.26
N ILE A 136 3.21 -14.15 8.22
CA ILE A 136 3.32 -12.73 7.86
C ILE A 136 4.09 -11.94 8.94
N GLN A 137 3.86 -12.23 10.22
CA GLN A 137 4.63 -11.60 11.31
C GLN A 137 6.11 -11.96 11.23
N GLU A 138 6.45 -13.23 10.99
CA GLU A 138 7.83 -13.68 10.84
C GLU A 138 8.51 -13.04 9.64
N LEU A 139 7.79 -12.89 8.53
CA LEU A 139 8.27 -12.21 7.34
C LEU A 139 8.56 -10.73 7.62
N TYR A 140 7.61 -10.02 8.24
CA TYR A 140 7.80 -8.62 8.62
C TYR A 140 9.02 -8.43 9.53
N ASP A 141 9.15 -9.23 10.58
CA ASP A 141 10.26 -9.12 11.54
C ASP A 141 11.61 -9.34 10.85
N THR A 142 11.67 -10.29 9.92
CA THR A 142 12.87 -10.58 9.12
C THR A 142 13.21 -9.41 8.19
N LEU A 143 12.25 -8.93 7.41
CA LEU A 143 12.42 -7.82 6.47
C LEU A 143 12.80 -6.52 7.19
N TYR A 144 12.18 -6.25 8.34
CA TYR A 144 12.55 -5.08 9.14
C TYR A 144 13.98 -5.18 9.68
N ALA A 145 14.40 -6.34 10.18
CA ALA A 145 15.76 -6.54 10.64
C ALA A 145 16.79 -6.36 9.52
N GLU A 146 16.48 -6.76 8.29
CA GLU A 146 17.32 -6.58 7.13
C GLU A 146 17.37 -5.12 6.65
N GLY A 147 16.22 -4.44 6.59
CA GLY A 147 16.09 -3.11 6.00
C GLY A 147 16.54 -1.95 6.88
N ASN A 148 16.63 -2.15 8.21
CA ASN A 148 16.83 -1.07 9.18
C ASN A 148 18.29 -0.56 9.32
N SER A 149 19.20 -0.98 8.44
CA SER A 149 20.63 -0.67 8.54
C SER A 149 21.10 0.48 7.64
N SER A 150 20.44 0.74 6.51
CA SER A 150 20.80 1.79 5.56
C SER A 150 19.67 2.04 4.55
N LEU A 151 19.74 3.17 3.82
CA LEU A 151 18.82 3.43 2.70
C LEU A 151 18.91 2.34 1.63
N GLN A 152 20.11 1.84 1.31
CA GLN A 152 20.26 0.75 0.35
C GLN A 152 19.54 -0.50 0.84
N ALA A 153 19.76 -0.91 2.09
CA ALA A 153 19.08 -2.07 2.67
C ALA A 153 17.55 -1.92 2.69
N ALA A 154 17.04 -0.72 2.98
CA ALA A 154 15.63 -0.43 2.93
C ALA A 154 15.02 -0.59 1.52
N LEU A 155 15.72 -0.15 0.47
CA LEU A 155 15.28 -0.37 -0.92
C LEU A 155 15.46 -1.81 -1.38
N GLU A 156 16.46 -2.53 -0.88
CA GLU A 156 16.64 -3.98 -1.10
C GLU A 156 15.48 -4.78 -0.52
N VAL A 157 14.99 -4.40 0.67
CA VAL A 157 13.78 -4.97 1.25
C VAL A 157 12.58 -4.71 0.33
N GLY A 158 12.46 -3.52 -0.25
CA GLY A 158 11.42 -3.26 -1.25
C GLY A 158 11.43 -4.27 -2.40
N CYS A 159 12.61 -4.57 -2.99
CA CYS A 159 12.70 -5.60 -4.03
C CYS A 159 12.21 -6.97 -3.53
N LYS A 160 12.54 -7.34 -2.29
CA LYS A 160 12.16 -8.64 -1.73
C LYS A 160 10.66 -8.74 -1.50
N VAL A 161 10.05 -7.71 -0.94
CA VAL A 161 8.59 -7.65 -0.71
C VAL A 161 7.85 -7.82 -2.04
N GLU A 162 8.20 -7.04 -3.06
CA GLU A 162 7.49 -7.09 -4.33
C GLU A 162 7.64 -8.42 -5.07
N VAL A 163 8.80 -9.08 -4.94
CA VAL A 163 8.98 -10.42 -5.53
C VAL A 163 8.17 -11.47 -4.78
N THR A 164 8.12 -11.40 -3.45
CA THR A 164 7.29 -12.29 -2.63
C THR A 164 5.82 -12.12 -3.01
N ASP A 165 5.32 -10.89 -3.01
CA ASP A 165 3.94 -10.57 -3.36
C ASP A 165 3.57 -11.03 -4.78
N VAL A 166 4.44 -10.84 -5.78
CA VAL A 166 4.20 -11.35 -7.14
C VAL A 166 4.09 -12.88 -7.16
N ASN A 167 4.95 -13.59 -6.42
CA ASN A 167 4.93 -15.04 -6.37
C ASN A 167 3.64 -15.56 -5.72
N ASP A 168 3.24 -14.97 -4.59
CA ASP A 168 2.03 -15.35 -3.87
C ASP A 168 0.77 -15.01 -4.69
N LEU A 169 0.75 -13.87 -5.37
CA LEU A 169 -0.32 -13.50 -6.31
C LEU A 169 -0.40 -14.43 -7.53
N ASP A 170 0.70 -14.93 -8.05
CA ASP A 170 0.69 -15.93 -9.14
C ASP A 170 0.05 -17.24 -8.68
N GLU A 171 0.33 -17.69 -7.45
CA GLU A 171 -0.29 -18.87 -6.85
C GLU A 171 -1.79 -18.62 -6.57
N ASP A 172 -2.14 -17.46 -6.02
CA ASP A 172 -3.51 -17.09 -5.68
C ASP A 172 -4.40 -16.92 -6.93
N ILE A 173 -3.87 -16.37 -8.02
CA ILE A 173 -4.56 -16.31 -9.32
C ILE A 173 -4.84 -17.72 -9.84
N ALA A 174 -3.91 -18.64 -9.70
CA ALA A 174 -4.11 -20.04 -10.09
C ALA A 174 -5.17 -20.72 -9.23
N LEU A 175 -5.21 -20.46 -7.91
CA LEU A 175 -6.26 -20.97 -7.02
C LEU A 175 -7.63 -20.35 -7.27
N ALA A 176 -7.65 -19.11 -7.76
CA ALA A 176 -8.87 -18.37 -8.04
C ALA A 176 -9.57 -18.76 -9.36
N GLU A 177 -8.92 -19.53 -10.24
CA GLU A 177 -9.25 -19.87 -11.66
C GLU A 177 -10.71 -19.68 -12.12
N SER A 178 -11.68 -20.12 -11.31
CA SER A 178 -13.11 -20.07 -11.65
C SER A 178 -13.83 -18.82 -11.13
N ASN A 179 -13.14 -17.99 -10.37
CA ASN A 179 -13.69 -16.80 -9.72
C ASN A 179 -13.13 -15.53 -10.36
N ALA A 180 -13.84 -14.97 -11.32
CA ALA A 180 -13.37 -13.82 -12.10
C ALA A 180 -13.10 -12.57 -11.24
N ALA A 181 -13.87 -12.34 -10.18
CA ALA A 181 -13.66 -11.19 -9.29
C ALA A 181 -12.32 -11.28 -8.55
N LEU A 182 -11.96 -12.47 -8.04
CA LEU A 182 -10.66 -12.72 -7.41
C LEU A 182 -9.53 -12.57 -8.44
N VAL A 183 -9.65 -13.25 -9.57
CA VAL A 183 -8.64 -13.24 -10.64
C VAL A 183 -8.34 -11.81 -11.09
N ASP A 184 -9.36 -11.01 -11.35
CA ASP A 184 -9.18 -9.64 -11.83
C ASP A 184 -8.57 -8.75 -10.74
N THR A 185 -9.01 -8.89 -9.48
CA THR A 185 -8.42 -8.15 -8.35
C THR A 185 -6.95 -8.50 -8.16
N PHE A 186 -6.60 -9.77 -8.07
CA PHE A 186 -5.22 -10.22 -7.89
C PHE A 186 -4.32 -9.83 -9.09
N ASN A 187 -4.84 -9.81 -10.31
CA ASN A 187 -4.10 -9.26 -11.46
C ASN A 187 -3.83 -7.75 -11.34
N ILE A 188 -4.75 -6.98 -10.74
CA ILE A 188 -4.54 -5.56 -10.48
C ILE A 188 -3.42 -5.38 -9.46
N LEU A 189 -3.45 -6.10 -8.33
CA LEU A 189 -2.41 -6.07 -7.31
C LEU A 189 -1.06 -6.42 -7.94
N ARG A 190 -0.94 -7.57 -8.59
CA ARG A 190 0.29 -8.03 -9.24
C ARG A 190 0.87 -7.02 -10.24
N SER A 191 0.00 -6.35 -10.99
CA SER A 191 0.44 -5.26 -11.89
C SER A 191 1.00 -4.07 -11.13
N GLY A 192 0.49 -3.78 -9.94
CA GLY A 192 1.04 -2.79 -9.01
C GLY A 192 2.44 -3.19 -8.55
N SER A 193 2.59 -4.40 -8.05
CA SER A 193 3.85 -4.96 -7.53
C SER A 193 4.96 -5.01 -8.59
N TYR A 194 4.64 -5.30 -9.87
CA TYR A 194 5.61 -5.13 -10.95
C TYR A 194 6.14 -3.69 -11.07
N ASN A 195 5.26 -2.70 -10.92
CA ASN A 195 5.68 -1.28 -10.99
C ASN A 195 6.52 -0.88 -9.77
N HIS A 196 6.17 -1.40 -8.59
CA HIS A 196 6.91 -1.15 -7.35
C HIS A 196 8.31 -1.76 -7.42
N TYR A 197 8.43 -3.02 -7.88
CA TYR A 197 9.73 -3.67 -8.14
C TYR A 197 10.64 -2.75 -8.98
N TRP A 198 10.14 -2.23 -10.10
CA TRP A 198 10.92 -1.34 -10.96
C TRP A 198 11.23 0.01 -10.32
N ALA A 199 10.40 0.49 -9.41
CA ALA A 199 10.69 1.70 -8.65
C ALA A 199 11.85 1.47 -7.66
N PHE A 200 11.87 0.34 -6.97
CA PHE A 200 12.97 -0.04 -6.07
C PHE A 200 14.25 -0.34 -6.84
N ASP A 201 14.18 -1.08 -7.93
CA ASP A 201 15.31 -1.36 -8.85
C ASP A 201 15.98 -0.06 -9.32
N LYS A 202 15.19 0.90 -9.77
CA LYS A 202 15.66 2.21 -10.16
C LYS A 202 16.24 2.99 -8.98
N GLY A 203 15.65 2.89 -7.81
CA GLY A 203 16.15 3.49 -6.57
C GLY A 203 17.54 2.99 -6.23
N LEU A 204 17.75 1.68 -6.23
CA LEU A 204 19.04 1.03 -6.00
C LEU A 204 20.09 1.45 -7.04
N LYS A 205 19.73 1.47 -8.32
CA LYS A 205 20.61 1.97 -9.39
C LYS A 205 21.05 3.41 -9.18
N SER A 206 20.16 4.24 -8.64
CA SER A 206 20.48 5.63 -8.30
C SER A 206 21.47 5.77 -7.14
N LEU A 207 21.55 4.76 -6.26
CA LEU A 207 22.54 4.66 -5.20
C LEU A 207 23.87 4.04 -5.66
N GLY A 208 23.99 3.64 -6.93
CA GLY A 208 25.20 3.02 -7.49
C GLY A 208 25.19 1.50 -7.47
N VAL A 209 24.10 0.85 -7.06
CA VAL A 209 23.93 -0.60 -7.18
C VAL A 209 23.57 -0.91 -8.63
N THR A 210 24.56 -1.20 -9.45
CA THR A 210 24.45 -1.25 -10.93
C THR A 210 23.38 -2.22 -11.43
N GLU A 211 23.22 -3.35 -10.75
CA GLU A 211 22.27 -4.41 -11.14
C GLU A 211 20.87 -4.21 -10.50
N GLY A 212 20.70 -3.18 -9.66
CA GLY A 212 19.43 -2.93 -8.97
C GLY A 212 19.00 -4.10 -8.10
N CYS A 213 17.74 -4.54 -8.20
CA CYS A 213 17.21 -5.71 -7.48
C CYS A 213 17.96 -7.00 -7.82
N CYS A 214 18.50 -7.14 -9.03
CA CYS A 214 19.28 -8.31 -9.43
C CYS A 214 20.56 -8.51 -8.63
N ALA A 215 21.07 -7.48 -7.96
CA ALA A 215 22.22 -7.59 -7.05
C ALA A 215 21.95 -8.51 -5.84
N LEU A 216 20.67 -8.76 -5.51
CA LEU A 216 20.26 -9.65 -4.44
C LEU A 216 20.33 -11.14 -4.79
N GLY A 217 20.58 -11.46 -6.06
CA GLY A 217 20.66 -12.83 -6.56
C GLY A 217 19.52 -13.20 -7.50
N ALA A 218 19.60 -14.44 -8.01
CA ALA A 218 18.69 -14.91 -9.06
C ALA A 218 17.21 -14.89 -8.64
N ASP A 219 16.94 -15.17 -7.37
CA ASP A 219 15.57 -15.24 -6.83
C ASP A 219 14.87 -13.86 -6.77
N TYR A 220 15.63 -12.77 -6.91
CA TYR A 220 15.12 -11.40 -6.92
C TYR A 220 15.41 -10.67 -8.24
N CYS A 221 15.86 -11.40 -9.26
CA CYS A 221 16.22 -10.83 -10.55
C CYS A 221 15.19 -11.17 -11.61
N HIS A 222 14.25 -10.26 -11.83
CA HIS A 222 13.09 -10.45 -12.70
C HIS A 222 13.04 -9.42 -13.84
N PRO A 223 13.97 -9.46 -14.80
CA PRO A 223 13.95 -8.55 -15.96
C PRO A 223 12.73 -8.78 -16.86
N GLU A 224 12.03 -9.90 -16.73
CA GLU A 224 10.81 -10.24 -17.44
C GLU A 224 9.55 -9.53 -16.91
N TYR A 225 9.58 -8.97 -15.69
CA TYR A 225 8.42 -8.27 -15.14
C TYR A 225 8.00 -7.11 -16.05
N PRO A 226 6.70 -6.99 -16.36
CA PRO A 226 6.19 -5.93 -17.20
C PRO A 226 6.59 -4.55 -16.67
N GLN A 227 7.08 -3.69 -17.56
CA GLN A 227 7.29 -2.28 -17.27
C GLN A 227 6.17 -1.48 -17.92
N ASN A 228 5.39 -0.74 -17.13
CA ASN A 228 4.47 0.22 -17.73
C ASN A 228 5.28 1.29 -18.47
N SER A 229 5.32 1.20 -19.80
CA SER A 229 5.76 2.31 -20.64
C SER A 229 4.76 3.44 -20.44
N HIS A 230 5.08 4.39 -19.58
CA HIS A 230 4.37 5.67 -19.54
C HIS A 230 4.38 6.23 -20.95
N GLY A 231 3.20 6.28 -21.56
CA GLY A 231 3.01 6.59 -22.94
C GLY A 231 3.87 7.79 -23.37
N LYS A 232 4.81 7.54 -24.26
CA LYS A 232 5.32 8.59 -25.13
C LYS A 232 4.13 9.12 -25.88
N GLY A 233 3.60 10.27 -25.43
CA GLY A 233 2.58 11.00 -26.17
C GLY A 233 3.02 11.06 -27.63
N LYS A 234 2.27 10.38 -28.50
CA LYS A 234 2.41 10.60 -29.94
C LYS A 234 2.06 12.04 -30.20
N GLY A 235 3.07 12.90 -30.30
CA GLY A 235 2.94 14.19 -30.91
C GLY A 235 2.36 13.98 -32.31
N LYS A 236 1.13 14.42 -32.50
CA LYS A 236 0.56 14.57 -33.84
C LYS A 236 1.32 15.69 -34.49
N HIS A 237 2.03 15.35 -35.55
CA HIS A 237 2.43 16.30 -36.61
C HIS A 237 1.22 16.58 -37.48
#